data_7889588dd11a73a4981fad71811afcc8
#
_entry.id   7889588dd11a73a4981fad71811afcc8
#
_cell.length_a   1.000
_cell.length_b   1.000
_cell.length_c   1.000
_cell.angle_alpha   90.00
_cell.angle_beta   90.00
_cell.angle_gamma   90.00
#
_symmetry.space_group_name_H-M   'P 1'
#
loop_
_entity.id
_entity.type
_entity.pdbx_description
1 polymer ?
#
loop_
_entity_poly.entity_id
_entity_poly.type
_entity_poly.pdbx_seq_one_letter_code
_entity_poly.pdbx_strand_id
1 'polypeptide(L)'
;MNKYELAVVVSAKIEDEDRAATIEKVKEYITRFGGTVTEVDEWGKRKLAYEIQKLREGFYYFVRFESDAACPAEVEKRVRIMENVIRYLCVRQDA
;
A
#
# COMPACT_ATOMS: atom_id res chain seq x y z
N MET A 1 -12.84 15.50 5.75
CA MET A 1 -11.75 14.54 5.61
C MET A 1 -11.08 14.67 4.26
N ASN A 2 -9.81 14.39 4.23
CA ASN A 2 -9.04 14.40 2.98
C ASN A 2 -9.10 13.03 2.33
N LYS A 3 -8.91 12.99 1.01
CA LYS A 3 -8.86 11.75 0.24
C LYS A 3 -7.42 11.45 -0.13
N TYR A 4 -7.02 10.20 0.07
CA TYR A 4 -5.66 9.74 -0.21
C TYR A 4 -5.66 8.45 -1.01
N GLU A 5 -4.57 8.24 -1.73
CA GLU A 5 -4.31 6.97 -2.40
C GLU A 5 -2.93 6.49 -1.97
N LEU A 6 -2.88 5.29 -1.43
CA LEU A 6 -1.63 4.64 -1.05
C LEU A 6 -1.29 3.61 -2.12
N ALA A 7 -0.24 3.87 -2.87
CA ALA A 7 0.28 2.91 -3.83
C ALA A 7 1.23 1.98 -3.07
N VAL A 8 1.01 0.68 -3.18
CA VAL A 8 1.83 -0.33 -2.51
C VAL A 8 2.28 -1.35 -3.54
N VAL A 9 3.57 -1.63 -3.57
CA VAL A 9 4.12 -2.69 -4.41
C VAL A 9 4.59 -3.81 -3.50
N VAL A 10 4.01 -4.99 -3.67
CA VAL A 10 4.30 -6.17 -2.86
C VAL A 10 5.18 -7.12 -3.64
N SER A 11 6.13 -7.75 -2.96
CA SER A 11 7.07 -8.69 -3.58
C SER A 11 6.34 -9.79 -4.35
N ALA A 12 6.81 -10.08 -5.56
CA ALA A 12 6.28 -11.17 -6.38
C ALA A 12 6.80 -12.54 -5.93
N LYS A 13 7.73 -12.59 -4.97
CA LYS A 13 8.32 -13.84 -4.48
C LYS A 13 7.54 -14.51 -3.36
N ILE A 14 6.47 -13.88 -2.87
CA ILE A 14 5.67 -14.45 -1.79
C ILE A 14 4.44 -15.16 -2.35
N GLU A 15 3.87 -16.05 -1.53
CA GLU A 15 2.65 -16.78 -1.87
C GLU A 15 1.46 -15.84 -1.93
N ASP A 16 0.41 -16.27 -2.66
CA ASP A 16 -0.82 -15.48 -2.78
C ASP A 16 -1.45 -15.17 -1.43
N GLU A 17 -1.42 -16.12 -0.51
CA GLU A 17 -1.97 -15.95 0.83
C GLU A 17 -1.22 -14.87 1.61
N ASP A 18 0.10 -14.84 1.50
CA ASP A 18 0.93 -13.85 2.16
C ASP A 18 0.71 -12.46 1.55
N ARG A 19 0.51 -12.40 0.24
CA ARG A 19 0.21 -11.15 -0.43
C ARG A 19 -1.13 -10.60 0.02
N ALA A 20 -2.16 -11.45 0.07
CA ALA A 20 -3.48 -11.03 0.56
C ALA A 20 -3.41 -10.55 2.01
N ALA A 21 -2.67 -11.26 2.86
CA ALA A 21 -2.48 -10.89 4.25
C ALA A 21 -1.76 -9.55 4.39
N THR A 22 -0.79 -9.28 3.51
CA THR A 22 -0.06 -8.01 3.52
C THR A 22 -1.00 -6.84 3.24
N ILE A 23 -1.87 -6.97 2.24
CA ILE A 23 -2.83 -5.91 1.90
C ILE A 23 -3.89 -5.75 3.01
N GLU A 24 -4.35 -6.84 3.60
CA GLU A 24 -5.27 -6.75 4.74
C GLU A 24 -4.64 -6.00 5.91
N LYS A 25 -3.34 -6.23 6.13
CA LYS A 25 -2.62 -5.53 7.19
C LYS A 25 -2.50 -4.03 6.90
N VAL A 26 -2.28 -3.66 5.65
CA VAL A 26 -2.26 -2.25 5.24
C VAL A 26 -3.61 -1.59 5.52
N LYS A 27 -4.69 -2.25 5.16
CA LYS A 27 -6.05 -1.74 5.42
C LYS A 27 -6.31 -1.61 6.92
N GLU A 28 -5.85 -2.56 7.70
CA GLU A 28 -5.99 -2.53 9.15
C GLU A 28 -5.27 -1.32 9.76
N TYR A 29 -4.07 -1.00 9.28
CA TYR A 29 -3.35 0.18 9.75
C TYR A 29 -4.11 1.46 9.43
N ILE A 30 -4.67 1.57 8.23
CA ILE A 30 -5.46 2.73 7.84
C ILE A 30 -6.63 2.91 8.80
N THR A 31 -7.35 1.85 9.09
CA THR A 31 -8.49 1.87 10.02
C THR A 31 -8.05 2.22 11.42
N ARG A 32 -6.94 1.64 11.86
CA ARG A 32 -6.41 1.87 13.22
C ARG A 32 -6.10 3.35 13.47
N PHE A 33 -5.59 4.03 12.47
CA PHE A 33 -5.20 5.44 12.60
C PHE A 33 -6.29 6.42 12.14
N GLY A 34 -7.52 5.95 12.09
CA GLY A 34 -8.68 6.80 11.88
C GLY A 34 -9.11 7.00 10.44
N GLY A 35 -8.57 6.22 9.51
CA GLY A 35 -8.97 6.28 8.12
C GLY A 35 -10.11 5.31 7.79
N THR A 36 -10.77 5.58 6.67
CA THR A 36 -11.79 4.71 6.11
C THR A 36 -11.40 4.32 4.71
N VAL A 37 -11.17 3.02 4.49
CA VAL A 37 -10.82 2.51 3.15
C VAL A 37 -12.06 2.57 2.27
N THR A 38 -11.97 3.28 1.15
CA THR A 38 -13.08 3.43 0.22
C THR A 38 -12.97 2.50 -0.98
N GLU A 39 -11.76 2.18 -1.41
CA GLU A 39 -11.54 1.32 -2.57
C GLU A 39 -10.16 0.68 -2.52
N VAL A 40 -10.05 -0.54 -3.01
CA VAL A 40 -8.77 -1.21 -3.22
C VAL A 40 -8.73 -1.65 -4.67
N ASP A 41 -7.76 -1.13 -5.42
CA ASP A 41 -7.59 -1.43 -6.83
C ASP A 41 -6.37 -2.34 -7.00
N GLU A 42 -6.58 -3.56 -7.43
CA GLU A 42 -5.52 -4.55 -7.64
C GLU A 42 -5.09 -4.52 -9.11
N TRP A 43 -3.86 -4.09 -9.37
CA TRP A 43 -3.34 -4.03 -10.73
C TRP A 43 -2.64 -5.30 -11.18
N GLY A 44 -2.35 -6.21 -10.23
CA GLY A 44 -1.68 -7.45 -10.55
C GLY A 44 -0.17 -7.30 -10.67
N LYS A 45 0.46 -8.34 -11.20
CA LYS A 45 1.92 -8.39 -11.33
C LYS A 45 2.38 -7.51 -12.50
N ARG A 46 3.32 -6.61 -12.23
CA ARG A 46 3.88 -5.69 -13.22
C ARG A 46 5.39 -5.69 -13.11
N LYS A 47 6.05 -5.40 -14.22
CA LYS A 47 7.49 -5.18 -14.21
C LYS A 47 7.79 -3.85 -13.55
N LEU A 48 8.80 -3.83 -12.69
CA LEU A 48 9.28 -2.61 -12.09
C LEU A 48 10.05 -1.79 -13.15
N ALA A 49 9.97 -0.47 -13.06
CA ALA A 49 10.70 0.41 -13.97
C ALA A 49 12.21 0.20 -13.84
N TYR A 50 12.66 -0.22 -12.66
CA TYR A 50 14.05 -0.57 -12.40
C TYR A 50 14.06 -1.64 -11.31
N GLU A 51 15.18 -2.37 -11.22
CA GLU A 51 15.33 -3.44 -10.24
C GLU A 51 15.41 -2.87 -8.82
N ILE A 52 14.60 -3.43 -7.90
CA ILE A 52 14.62 -3.07 -6.48
C ILE A 52 14.97 -4.32 -5.69
N GLN A 53 16.05 -4.29 -4.92
CA GLN A 53 16.50 -5.42 -4.11
C GLN A 53 16.62 -6.71 -4.93
N LYS A 54 17.10 -6.60 -6.17
CA LYS A 54 17.21 -7.70 -7.14
C LYS A 54 15.86 -8.25 -7.59
N LEU A 55 14.78 -7.55 -7.33
CA LEU A 55 13.44 -7.90 -7.80
C LEU A 55 13.12 -7.10 -9.06
N ARG A 56 12.56 -7.76 -10.05
CA ARG A 56 12.20 -7.14 -11.33
C ARG A 56 10.70 -6.94 -11.49
N GLU A 57 9.90 -7.60 -10.66
CA GLU A 57 8.45 -7.56 -10.73
C GLU A 57 7.85 -7.39 -9.35
N GLY A 58 6.65 -6.84 -9.30
CA GLY A 58 5.90 -6.72 -8.07
C GLY A 58 4.41 -6.67 -8.35
N PHE A 59 3.62 -6.90 -7.31
CA PHE A 59 2.17 -6.77 -7.39
C PHE A 59 1.77 -5.38 -6.94
N TYR A 60 1.07 -4.66 -7.80
CA TYR A 60 0.67 -3.28 -7.55
C TYR A 60 -0.73 -3.21 -6.99
N TYR A 61 -0.89 -2.47 -5.91
CA TYR A 61 -2.17 -2.20 -5.27
C TYR A 61 -2.30 -0.71 -5.03
N PHE A 62 -3.51 -0.19 -5.25
CA PHE A 62 -3.81 1.20 -4.92
C PHE A 62 -4.95 1.18 -3.92
N VAL A 63 -4.67 1.61 -2.69
CA VAL A 63 -5.64 1.63 -1.60
C VAL A 63 -6.10 3.06 -1.40
N ARG A 64 -7.36 3.33 -1.70
CA ARG A 64 -7.93 4.66 -1.52
C ARG A 64 -8.65 4.73 -0.19
N PHE A 65 -8.43 5.83 0.51
CA PHE A 65 -9.03 6.02 1.83
C PHE A 65 -9.26 7.49 2.12
N GLU A 66 -10.12 7.74 3.09
CA GLU A 66 -10.40 9.08 3.59
C GLU A 66 -9.96 9.15 5.04
N SER A 67 -9.31 10.25 5.43
CA SER A 67 -8.83 10.45 6.78
C SER A 67 -8.48 11.91 7.03
N ASP A 68 -8.10 12.23 8.25
CA ASP A 68 -7.48 13.51 8.55
C ASP A 68 -6.01 13.48 8.07
N ALA A 69 -5.34 14.63 8.18
CA ALA A 69 -3.99 14.79 7.65
C ALA A 69 -2.92 14.00 8.43
N ALA A 70 -3.23 13.56 9.64
CA ALA A 70 -2.27 12.81 10.46
C ALA A 70 -2.19 11.32 10.11
N CYS A 71 -3.26 10.75 9.58
CA CYS A 71 -3.35 9.31 9.30
C CYS A 71 -2.29 8.83 8.30
N PRO A 72 -2.08 9.47 7.14
CA PRO A 72 -1.12 8.96 6.15
C PRO A 72 0.29 8.78 6.71
N ALA A 73 0.76 9.73 7.50
CA ALA A 73 2.12 9.66 8.07
C ALA A 73 2.27 8.44 8.98
N GLU A 74 1.27 8.14 9.80
CA GLU A 74 1.29 6.98 10.69
C GLU A 74 1.21 5.66 9.90
N VAL A 75 0.38 5.62 8.87
CA VAL A 75 0.27 4.45 8.01
C VAL A 75 1.60 4.18 7.30
N GLU A 76 2.24 5.22 6.75
CA GLU A 76 3.52 5.07 6.07
C GLU A 76 4.61 4.53 6.99
N LYS A 77 4.64 4.96 8.25
CA LYS A 77 5.60 4.44 9.22
C LYS A 77 5.47 2.93 9.42
N ARG A 78 4.25 2.42 9.40
CA ARG A 78 3.99 0.98 9.56
C ARG A 78 4.27 0.21 8.30
N VAL A 79 3.84 0.74 7.15
CA VAL A 79 4.05 0.09 5.85
C VAL A 79 5.55 -0.02 5.54
N ARG A 80 6.32 1.00 5.92
CA ARG A 80 7.76 1.04 5.65
C ARG A 80 8.52 -0.14 6.25
N ILE A 81 8.07 -0.67 7.37
CA ILE A 81 8.75 -1.80 8.02
C ILE A 81 8.19 -3.16 7.66
N MET A 82 7.20 -3.22 6.77
CA MET A 82 6.65 -4.50 6.31
C MET A 82 7.60 -5.14 5.31
N GLU A 83 8.02 -6.37 5.61
CA GLU A 83 9.03 -7.08 4.80
C GLU A 83 8.58 -7.34 3.36
N ASN A 84 7.29 -7.59 3.17
CA ASN A 84 6.77 -7.94 1.85
C ASN A 84 6.48 -6.73 0.97
N VAL A 85 6.53 -5.53 1.53
CA VAL A 85 6.31 -4.29 0.77
C VAL A 85 7.66 -3.78 0.29
N ILE A 86 7.85 -3.74 -1.01
CA ILE A 86 9.13 -3.30 -1.60
C ILE A 86 9.12 -1.82 -1.97
N ARG A 87 7.94 -1.24 -2.10
CA ARG A 87 7.79 0.18 -2.38
C ARG A 87 6.40 0.66 -1.97
N TYR A 88 6.30 1.90 -1.56
CA TYR A 88 5.02 2.53 -1.22
C TYR A 88 5.08 4.03 -1.51
N LEU A 89 3.93 4.62 -1.77
CA LEU A 89 3.80 6.06 -1.97
C LEU A 89 2.37 6.48 -1.64
N CYS A 90 2.22 7.45 -0.74
CA CYS A 90 0.90 7.98 -0.41
C CYS A 90 0.75 9.36 -1.03
N VAL A 91 -0.34 9.57 -1.75
CA VAL A 91 -0.63 10.81 -2.46
C VAL A 91 -2.00 11.33 -2.04
N ARG A 92 -2.09 12.64 -1.82
CA ARG A 92 -3.38 13.28 -1.57
C ARG A 92 -4.10 13.46 -2.90
N GLN A 93 -5.37 13.06 -2.94
CA GLN A 93 -6.16 13.02 -4.18
C GLN A 93 -7.17 14.16 -4.34
N ASP A 94 -7.61 14.76 -3.26
CA ASP A 94 -8.54 15.88 -3.36
C ASP A 94 -7.80 17.14 -3.78
N ALA A 95 -8.36 17.80 -4.76
CA ALA A 95 -7.77 19.03 -5.29
C ALA A 95 -7.96 20.20 -4.33
#